data_558bfb280a972b8561a90c598e01051c
#
_entry.id   558bfb280a972b8561a90c598e01051c
#
_cell.length_a   1.000
_cell.length_b   1.000
_cell.length_c   1.000
_cell.angle_alpha   90.00
_cell.angle_beta   90.00
_cell.angle_gamma   90.00
#
_symmetry.space_group_name_H-M   'P 1'
#
loop_
_entity.id
_entity.type
_entity.pdbx_description
1 polymer ?
#
loop_
_entity_poly.entity_id
_entity_poly.type
_entity_poly.pdbx_seq_one_letter_code
_entity_poly.pdbx_strand_id
1 'polypeptide(L)'
;MDTLNCMKALISLLGVILAMAFMASPAHAQSHENDRYQKLADDLKAPGLAVVTFDATGVTDEHYVGVDSNSNPIGPDSLFIWGSISKSFTSALAMMLAEQGKIDLNAPLTRYYPEFQGTALGNNGATVTDLIHHTAGLPRELNPYPHNLQSVIDGVKDLPSVDPVGTHSYSNISYILLQQLIERAAGESYSTLLETYLDPATGVTPLSRADTINSTVPAGHAPFFTGNLAVREPIQDYEIGEGNLAGTGRQLADYGAWQLRQHQAGQLPSTLPKVSTTDDYEYGAGLFYEQFDGTQLVYHGGAVPGFNSYMGFNQQTGKGVVVLYNVMGFRDQMNNNGIVTPALVFAEETLGVTPKQQSSNTHWGDVIVYTQTALIVLALLTIGRVIYTWVRRTPPARSTRRRVITIGAALVLGIGSVLTLVFGPVALLGFTLPMLYITAPDLMLQCWILAAEIAVLTGLIVIRQLAWRRHTIRQASMTYESP
;
A
#
# COMPACT_ATOMS: atom_id res chain seq x y z
N MET A 1 14.62 -42.29 21.32
CA MET A 1 14.96 -41.15 20.46
C MET A 1 15.50 -40.07 21.37
N ASP A 2 16.79 -39.82 21.27
CA ASP A 2 17.54 -38.98 22.21
C ASP A 2 17.15 -37.51 22.11
N THR A 3 16.84 -36.92 23.25
CA THR A 3 16.55 -35.50 23.43
C THR A 3 17.65 -34.59 22.87
N LEU A 4 18.89 -35.09 22.77
CA LEU A 4 20.05 -34.44 22.21
C LEU A 4 19.94 -34.26 20.68
N ASN A 5 19.33 -35.21 19.99
CA ASN A 5 19.13 -35.17 18.53
C ASN A 5 17.98 -34.20 18.13
N CYS A 6 16.94 -34.10 18.95
CA CYS A 6 15.89 -33.08 18.78
C CYS A 6 16.43 -31.65 18.98
N MET A 7 17.31 -31.46 19.96
CA MET A 7 17.92 -30.16 20.23
C MET A 7 18.89 -29.74 19.12
N LYS A 8 19.66 -30.68 18.54
CA LYS A 8 20.51 -30.43 17.38
C LYS A 8 19.69 -30.07 16.14
N ALA A 9 18.57 -30.74 15.90
CA ALA A 9 17.66 -30.43 14.80
C ALA A 9 17.03 -29.03 14.94
N LEU A 10 16.66 -28.62 16.17
CA LEU A 10 16.11 -27.29 16.44
C LEU A 10 17.17 -26.18 16.24
N ILE A 11 18.42 -26.41 16.68
CA ILE A 11 19.52 -25.49 16.50
C ILE A 11 19.91 -25.38 15.01
N SER A 12 19.86 -26.48 14.27
CA SER A 12 20.10 -26.49 12.83
C SER A 12 19.01 -25.73 12.06
N LEU A 13 17.74 -25.88 12.47
CA LEU A 13 16.62 -25.13 11.87
C LEU A 13 16.72 -23.62 12.17
N LEU A 14 17.13 -23.24 13.38
CA LEU A 14 17.41 -21.85 13.74
C LEU A 14 18.57 -21.27 12.90
N GLY A 15 19.64 -22.06 12.69
CA GLY A 15 20.79 -21.67 11.87
C GLY A 15 20.42 -21.44 10.40
N VAL A 16 19.51 -22.23 9.85
CA VAL A 16 18.99 -22.07 8.48
C VAL A 16 18.11 -20.83 8.36
N ILE A 17 17.26 -20.55 9.34
CA ILE A 17 16.41 -19.34 9.36
C ILE A 17 17.29 -18.07 9.50
N LEU A 18 18.32 -18.09 10.36
CA LEU A 18 19.27 -16.97 10.46
C LEU A 18 20.13 -16.80 9.19
N ALA A 19 20.51 -17.89 8.51
CA ALA A 19 21.31 -17.84 7.29
C ALA A 19 20.53 -17.28 6.09
N MET A 20 19.22 -17.51 6.01
CA MET A 20 18.39 -16.92 4.95
C MET A 20 18.22 -15.39 5.10
N ALA A 21 18.48 -14.82 6.29
CA ALA A 21 18.42 -13.38 6.52
C ALA A 21 19.68 -12.61 6.04
N PHE A 22 20.73 -13.31 5.57
CA PHE A 22 22.03 -12.71 5.25
C PHE A 22 22.49 -12.89 3.79
N MET A 23 21.63 -13.21 2.84
CA MET A 23 22.05 -13.24 1.43
C MET A 23 21.91 -11.86 0.79
N ALA A 24 22.95 -11.04 0.93
CA ALA A 24 23.12 -9.81 0.16
C ALA A 24 23.75 -10.15 -1.21
N SER A 25 23.14 -9.69 -2.30
CA SER A 25 23.71 -9.78 -3.65
C SER A 25 24.77 -8.71 -3.87
N PRO A 26 25.85 -8.99 -4.66
CA PRO A 26 26.93 -8.03 -4.87
C PRO A 26 26.57 -6.95 -5.90
N ALA A 27 26.91 -5.70 -5.59
CA ALA A 27 26.77 -4.54 -6.45
C ALA A 27 27.90 -4.48 -7.51
N HIS A 28 27.52 -4.10 -8.74
CA HIS A 28 28.47 -3.73 -9.81
C HIS A 28 28.50 -2.22 -9.98
N ALA A 29 29.70 -1.65 -10.08
CA ALA A 29 29.95 -0.23 -10.24
C ALA A 29 29.98 0.18 -11.72
N GLN A 30 29.23 1.24 -12.09
CA GLN A 30 29.37 1.95 -13.37
C GLN A 30 29.28 3.48 -13.19
N SER A 31 29.98 4.21 -14.06
CA SER A 31 30.37 5.63 -14.14
C SER A 31 29.41 6.73 -13.58
N HIS A 32 30.00 7.89 -13.25
CA HIS A 32 29.46 9.02 -12.46
C HIS A 32 28.10 9.65 -12.87
N GLU A 33 27.61 9.47 -14.08
CA GLU A 33 26.31 9.96 -14.50
C GLU A 33 25.18 9.00 -14.12
N ASN A 34 25.45 7.71 -14.09
CA ASN A 34 24.57 6.68 -13.51
C ASN A 34 24.47 6.75 -11.98
N ASP A 35 25.38 7.46 -11.32
CA ASP A 35 25.52 7.50 -9.85
C ASP A 35 24.29 8.19 -9.19
N ARG A 36 23.73 9.24 -9.83
CA ARG A 36 22.56 9.98 -9.28
C ARG A 36 21.29 9.13 -9.28
N TYR A 37 21.01 8.43 -10.36
CA TYR A 37 19.82 7.61 -10.50
C TYR A 37 19.94 6.29 -9.74
N GLN A 38 21.15 5.70 -9.70
CA GLN A 38 21.44 4.55 -8.84
C GLN A 38 21.27 4.92 -7.38
N LYS A 39 21.83 6.07 -6.97
CA LYS A 39 21.64 6.57 -5.60
C LYS A 39 20.16 6.78 -5.27
N LEU A 40 19.36 7.33 -6.20
CA LEU A 40 17.92 7.48 -6.00
C LEU A 40 17.25 6.11 -5.80
N ALA A 41 17.57 5.11 -6.63
CA ALA A 41 17.05 3.76 -6.48
C ALA A 41 17.41 3.13 -5.13
N ASP A 42 18.66 3.33 -4.68
CA ASP A 42 19.16 2.84 -3.39
C ASP A 42 18.45 3.54 -2.21
N ASP A 43 18.29 4.88 -2.28
CA ASP A 43 17.57 5.67 -1.26
C ASP A 43 16.09 5.27 -1.19
N LEU A 44 15.47 4.95 -2.32
CA LEU A 44 14.11 4.42 -2.44
C LEU A 44 14.02 2.93 -2.08
N LYS A 45 15.15 2.23 -1.93
CA LYS A 45 15.20 0.76 -1.81
C LYS A 45 14.45 0.06 -2.94
N ALA A 46 14.41 0.66 -4.12
CA ALA A 46 13.64 0.21 -5.27
C ALA A 46 14.44 -0.81 -6.09
N PRO A 47 13.93 -2.04 -6.30
CA PRO A 47 14.54 -3.00 -7.21
C PRO A 47 14.65 -2.48 -8.65
N GLY A 48 13.66 -1.68 -9.07
CA GLY A 48 13.59 -1.08 -10.39
C GLY A 48 13.06 0.34 -10.36
N LEU A 49 13.69 1.22 -11.13
CA LEU A 49 13.40 2.66 -11.22
C LEU A 49 13.42 3.10 -12.68
N ALA A 50 12.46 3.94 -13.07
CA ALA A 50 12.45 4.69 -14.31
C ALA A 50 12.28 6.18 -13.99
N VAL A 51 13.16 7.04 -14.51
CA VAL A 51 13.06 8.49 -14.46
C VAL A 51 12.99 9.02 -15.87
N VAL A 52 11.96 9.78 -16.19
CA VAL A 52 11.76 10.36 -17.52
C VAL A 52 11.47 11.85 -17.35
N THR A 53 12.27 12.69 -17.97
CA THR A 53 12.02 14.14 -18.01
C THR A 53 11.32 14.51 -19.32
N PHE A 54 10.53 15.57 -19.29
CA PHE A 54 9.79 16.06 -20.43
C PHE A 54 9.65 17.59 -20.43
N ASP A 55 9.30 18.12 -21.58
CA ASP A 55 8.83 19.49 -21.75
C ASP A 55 7.53 19.50 -22.58
N ALA A 56 7.07 20.67 -23.02
CA ALA A 56 5.87 20.78 -23.83
C ALA A 56 5.96 20.05 -25.19
N THR A 57 7.15 19.68 -25.67
CA THR A 57 7.37 18.97 -26.95
C THR A 57 7.38 17.44 -26.79
N GLY A 58 7.50 16.92 -25.57
CA GLY A 58 7.53 15.49 -25.23
C GLY A 58 8.73 15.12 -24.35
N VAL A 59 9.14 13.86 -24.39
CA VAL A 59 10.27 13.33 -23.62
C VAL A 59 11.57 14.02 -23.99
N THR A 60 12.35 14.48 -22.99
CA THR A 60 13.64 15.16 -23.17
C THR A 60 14.83 14.29 -22.74
N ASP A 61 14.65 13.43 -21.71
CA ASP A 61 15.69 12.52 -21.26
C ASP A 61 15.07 11.36 -20.46
N GLU A 62 15.78 10.21 -20.38
CA GLU A 62 15.27 9.02 -19.72
C GLU A 62 16.39 8.16 -19.11
N HIS A 63 16.17 7.70 -17.89
CA HIS A 63 17.11 6.86 -17.15
C HIS A 63 16.39 5.68 -16.51
N TYR A 64 17.03 4.52 -16.57
CA TYR A 64 16.48 3.25 -16.12
C TYR A 64 17.51 2.53 -15.27
N VAL A 65 17.08 2.05 -14.09
CA VAL A 65 17.96 1.38 -13.11
C VAL A 65 17.29 0.12 -12.59
N GLY A 66 18.05 -0.94 -12.42
CA GLY A 66 17.62 -2.15 -11.72
C GLY A 66 16.77 -3.09 -12.57
N VAL A 67 15.89 -3.85 -11.92
CA VAL A 67 15.15 -4.97 -12.53
C VAL A 67 13.68 -5.00 -12.10
N ASP A 68 12.86 -5.67 -12.90
CA ASP A 68 11.50 -6.05 -12.52
C ASP A 68 11.50 -7.34 -11.64
N SER A 69 10.31 -7.79 -11.23
CA SER A 69 10.16 -9.01 -10.42
C SER A 69 10.51 -10.31 -11.14
N ASN A 70 10.68 -10.26 -12.47
CA ASN A 70 11.12 -11.38 -13.29
C ASN A 70 12.63 -11.33 -13.57
N SER A 71 13.35 -10.37 -12.94
CA SER A 71 14.78 -10.09 -13.15
C SER A 71 15.12 -9.56 -14.55
N ASN A 72 14.14 -9.02 -15.29
CA ASN A 72 14.40 -8.32 -16.54
C ASN A 72 14.90 -6.91 -16.21
N PRO A 73 15.92 -6.39 -16.91
CA PRO A 73 16.36 -5.00 -16.75
C PRO A 73 15.21 -4.00 -16.99
N ILE A 74 15.12 -2.96 -16.16
CA ILE A 74 14.21 -1.84 -16.42
C ILE A 74 14.71 -1.09 -17.65
N GLY A 75 13.78 -0.75 -18.54
CA GLY A 75 14.05 -0.06 -19.81
C GLY A 75 12.83 0.71 -20.29
N PRO A 76 12.91 1.27 -21.52
CA PRO A 76 11.87 2.15 -22.07
C PRO A 76 10.48 1.50 -22.18
N ASP A 77 10.45 0.17 -22.33
CA ASP A 77 9.22 -0.61 -22.49
C ASP A 77 8.73 -1.25 -21.16
N SER A 78 9.43 -0.99 -20.05
CA SER A 78 9.05 -1.53 -18.75
C SER A 78 7.73 -0.91 -18.27
N LEU A 79 6.82 -1.79 -17.82
CA LEU A 79 5.48 -1.43 -17.39
C LEU A 79 5.41 -1.22 -15.88
N PHE A 80 4.72 -0.17 -15.49
CA PHE A 80 4.44 0.18 -14.10
C PHE A 80 2.95 0.49 -13.94
N ILE A 81 2.37 0.22 -12.78
CA ILE A 81 1.07 0.74 -12.39
C ILE A 81 1.28 2.17 -11.89
N TRP A 82 0.50 3.13 -12.44
CA TRP A 82 0.72 4.55 -12.18
C TRP A 82 0.05 5.08 -10.92
N GLY A 83 -0.66 4.22 -10.19
CA GLY A 83 -1.33 4.62 -8.97
C GLY A 83 -2.31 5.77 -9.20
N SER A 84 -2.46 6.61 -8.21
CA SER A 84 -3.42 7.72 -8.23
C SER A 84 -3.19 8.79 -9.31
N ILE A 85 -2.10 8.73 -10.08
CA ILE A 85 -1.95 9.56 -11.28
C ILE A 85 -3.08 9.25 -12.27
N SER A 86 -3.64 8.04 -12.25
CA SER A 86 -4.84 7.62 -13.01
C SER A 86 -6.01 8.59 -12.84
N LYS A 87 -6.13 9.22 -11.68
CA LYS A 87 -7.20 10.19 -11.38
C LYS A 87 -7.18 11.39 -12.32
N SER A 88 -6.00 11.82 -12.77
CA SER A 88 -5.88 12.91 -13.73
C SER A 88 -6.42 12.54 -15.12
N PHE A 89 -6.22 11.29 -15.54
CA PHE A 89 -6.81 10.74 -16.78
C PHE A 89 -8.34 10.67 -16.67
N THR A 90 -8.85 10.17 -15.56
CA THR A 90 -10.31 10.06 -15.32
C THR A 90 -10.98 11.42 -15.30
N SER A 91 -10.35 12.41 -14.66
CA SER A 91 -10.83 13.79 -14.64
C SER A 91 -10.84 14.41 -16.02
N ALA A 92 -9.75 14.26 -16.78
CA ALA A 92 -9.65 14.78 -18.15
C ALA A 92 -10.73 14.17 -19.04
N LEU A 93 -10.94 12.85 -18.97
CA LEU A 93 -12.00 12.16 -19.72
C LEU A 93 -13.39 12.66 -19.33
N ALA A 94 -13.68 12.82 -18.02
CA ALA A 94 -14.96 13.37 -17.54
C ALA A 94 -15.23 14.76 -18.12
N MET A 95 -14.21 15.62 -18.13
CA MET A 95 -14.33 16.99 -18.67
C MET A 95 -14.52 17.00 -20.19
N MET A 96 -13.81 16.15 -20.95
CA MET A 96 -14.02 16.00 -22.39
C MET A 96 -15.44 15.52 -22.73
N LEU A 97 -15.97 14.58 -21.95
CA LEU A 97 -17.35 14.10 -22.12
C LEU A 97 -18.37 15.17 -21.74
N ALA A 98 -18.05 16.04 -20.79
CA ALA A 98 -18.87 17.17 -20.42
C ALA A 98 -18.92 18.23 -21.53
N GLU A 99 -17.80 18.55 -22.20
CA GLU A 99 -17.78 19.43 -23.39
C GLU A 99 -18.67 18.91 -24.52
N GLN A 100 -18.79 17.59 -24.64
CA GLN A 100 -19.68 16.95 -25.62
C GLN A 100 -21.13 16.82 -25.16
N GLY A 101 -21.45 17.32 -23.96
CA GLY A 101 -22.79 17.25 -23.40
C GLY A 101 -23.24 15.87 -22.94
N LYS A 102 -22.30 14.88 -22.86
CA LYS A 102 -22.60 13.52 -22.38
C LYS A 102 -22.70 13.47 -20.85
N ILE A 103 -21.96 14.32 -20.17
CA ILE A 103 -21.95 14.47 -18.71
C ILE A 103 -22.21 15.94 -18.35
N ASP A 104 -22.98 16.16 -17.31
CA ASP A 104 -23.16 17.49 -16.71
C ASP A 104 -22.42 17.51 -15.36
N LEU A 105 -21.30 18.26 -15.31
CA LEU A 105 -20.44 18.33 -14.14
C LEU A 105 -21.15 18.92 -12.90
N ASN A 106 -22.18 19.74 -13.11
CA ASN A 106 -22.97 20.36 -12.04
C ASN A 106 -24.20 19.54 -11.64
N ALA A 107 -24.46 18.43 -12.33
CA ALA A 107 -25.60 17.59 -11.98
C ALA A 107 -25.38 16.88 -10.63
N PRO A 108 -26.43 16.77 -9.82
CA PRO A 108 -26.37 15.99 -8.58
C PRO A 108 -26.09 14.52 -8.90
N LEU A 109 -25.35 13.84 -8.03
CA LEU A 109 -25.00 12.43 -8.20
C LEU A 109 -26.21 11.51 -8.37
N THR A 110 -27.34 11.85 -7.77
CA THR A 110 -28.60 11.11 -7.91
C THR A 110 -29.16 11.07 -9.34
N ARG A 111 -28.69 11.93 -10.24
CA ARG A 111 -29.02 11.85 -11.67
C ARG A 111 -28.39 10.61 -12.32
N TYR A 112 -27.19 10.26 -11.95
CA TYR A 112 -26.43 9.13 -12.51
C TYR A 112 -26.54 7.87 -11.62
N TYR A 113 -26.86 8.07 -10.36
CA TYR A 113 -27.06 7.05 -9.33
C TYR A 113 -28.42 7.21 -8.66
N PRO A 114 -29.54 6.83 -9.35
CA PRO A 114 -30.88 6.89 -8.74
C PRO A 114 -30.99 6.10 -7.44
N GLU A 115 -30.16 5.06 -7.27
CA GLU A 115 -30.06 4.24 -6.08
C GLU A 115 -29.54 4.97 -4.83
N PHE A 116 -28.95 6.17 -5.00
CA PHE A 116 -28.54 7.01 -3.87
C PHE A 116 -29.63 7.96 -3.36
N GLN A 117 -30.81 7.99 -4.01
CA GLN A 117 -31.92 8.80 -3.50
C GLN A 117 -32.31 8.37 -2.08
N GLY A 118 -32.39 9.35 -1.17
CA GLY A 118 -32.73 9.11 0.24
C GLY A 118 -31.58 8.64 1.12
N THR A 119 -30.37 8.34 0.54
CA THR A 119 -29.17 8.02 1.31
C THR A 119 -28.47 9.28 1.81
N ALA A 120 -27.48 9.13 2.70
CA ALA A 120 -26.68 10.24 3.19
C ALA A 120 -25.99 11.00 2.03
N LEU A 121 -25.38 10.30 1.07
CA LEU A 121 -24.74 10.92 -0.10
C LEU A 121 -25.76 11.57 -1.04
N GLY A 122 -26.92 10.93 -1.28
CA GLY A 122 -27.92 11.51 -2.18
C GLY A 122 -28.59 12.77 -1.61
N ASN A 123 -28.64 12.90 -0.30
CA ASN A 123 -29.25 14.04 0.40
C ASN A 123 -28.29 15.20 0.64
N ASN A 124 -26.95 15.01 0.52
CA ASN A 124 -25.99 16.07 0.76
C ASN A 124 -25.84 17.05 -0.42
N GLY A 125 -26.39 16.70 -1.60
CA GLY A 125 -26.37 17.55 -2.79
C GLY A 125 -25.07 17.51 -3.60
N ALA A 126 -24.18 16.54 -3.36
CA ALA A 126 -22.93 16.39 -4.09
C ALA A 126 -23.16 16.24 -5.60
N THR A 127 -22.28 16.87 -6.39
CA THR A 127 -22.29 16.91 -7.84
C THR A 127 -21.15 16.06 -8.42
N VAL A 128 -21.10 15.91 -9.75
CA VAL A 128 -19.98 15.26 -10.44
C VAL A 128 -18.67 15.99 -10.18
N THR A 129 -18.69 17.33 -10.16
CA THR A 129 -17.52 18.14 -9.80
C THR A 129 -16.99 17.82 -8.41
N ASP A 130 -17.87 17.53 -7.46
CA ASP A 130 -17.46 17.17 -6.10
C ASP A 130 -16.74 15.80 -6.03
N LEU A 131 -17.05 14.85 -6.92
CA LEU A 131 -16.26 13.63 -7.05
C LEU A 131 -14.84 13.94 -7.55
N ILE A 132 -14.71 14.79 -8.59
CA ILE A 132 -13.42 15.19 -9.18
C ILE A 132 -12.55 15.89 -8.11
N HIS A 133 -13.14 16.72 -7.28
CA HIS A 133 -12.45 17.54 -6.28
C HIS A 133 -12.25 16.86 -4.93
N HIS A 134 -12.75 15.64 -4.73
CA HIS A 134 -12.79 15.01 -3.42
C HIS A 134 -13.57 15.83 -2.37
N THR A 135 -14.63 16.51 -2.80
CA THR A 135 -15.48 17.35 -1.92
C THR A 135 -16.89 16.80 -1.74
N ALA A 136 -17.16 15.58 -2.22
CA ALA A 136 -18.45 14.93 -2.09
C ALA A 136 -18.80 14.44 -0.67
N GLY A 137 -17.87 14.57 0.28
CA GLY A 137 -18.04 14.12 1.67
C GLY A 137 -17.84 12.62 1.87
N LEU A 138 -17.30 11.90 0.88
CA LEU A 138 -17.04 10.46 0.94
C LEU A 138 -15.78 10.13 1.74
N PRO A 139 -15.74 9.00 2.47
CA PRO A 139 -14.53 8.54 3.13
C PRO A 139 -13.44 8.19 2.11
N ARG A 140 -12.19 8.13 2.57
CA ARG A 140 -11.07 7.70 1.72
C ARG A 140 -11.30 6.32 1.14
N GLU A 141 -11.71 5.37 1.99
CA GLU A 141 -12.02 3.98 1.68
C GLU A 141 -13.27 3.55 2.44
N LEU A 142 -13.95 2.53 1.95
CA LEU A 142 -15.02 1.87 2.68
C LEU A 142 -14.46 0.80 3.63
N ASN A 143 -15.09 0.62 4.76
CA ASN A 143 -14.77 -0.45 5.70
C ASN A 143 -16.03 -1.29 6.00
N PRO A 144 -16.04 -2.59 5.63
CA PRO A 144 -14.97 -3.37 5.02
C PRO A 144 -14.59 -2.90 3.60
N TYR A 145 -13.35 -3.14 3.19
CA TYR A 145 -12.89 -2.82 1.83
C TYR A 145 -13.74 -3.60 0.80
N PRO A 146 -14.29 -2.93 -0.23
CA PRO A 146 -15.16 -3.56 -1.20
C PRO A 146 -14.35 -4.51 -2.11
N HIS A 147 -14.98 -5.59 -2.56
CA HIS A 147 -14.38 -6.62 -3.41
C HIS A 147 -14.97 -6.68 -4.82
N ASN A 148 -15.96 -5.84 -5.12
CA ASN A 148 -16.55 -5.64 -6.44
C ASN A 148 -17.35 -4.32 -6.46
N LEU A 149 -17.72 -3.88 -7.65
CA LEU A 149 -18.48 -2.64 -7.83
C LEU A 149 -19.79 -2.61 -7.02
N GLN A 150 -20.55 -3.71 -6.97
CA GLN A 150 -21.79 -3.74 -6.22
C GLN A 150 -21.56 -3.49 -4.74
N SER A 151 -20.48 -4.06 -4.18
CA SER A 151 -20.13 -3.80 -2.78
C SER A 151 -19.67 -2.35 -2.53
N VAL A 152 -19.12 -1.65 -3.53
CA VAL A 152 -18.88 -0.20 -3.44
C VAL A 152 -20.20 0.55 -3.36
N ILE A 153 -21.13 0.28 -4.29
CA ILE A 153 -22.43 0.95 -4.35
C ILE A 153 -23.21 0.73 -3.06
N ASP A 154 -23.28 -0.53 -2.59
CA ASP A 154 -24.01 -0.86 -1.35
C ASP A 154 -23.34 -0.23 -0.12
N GLY A 155 -22.01 -0.27 -0.04
CA GLY A 155 -21.26 0.37 1.04
C GLY A 155 -21.49 1.88 1.11
N VAL A 156 -21.56 2.56 -0.04
CA VAL A 156 -21.87 4.00 -0.10
C VAL A 156 -23.32 4.28 0.31
N LYS A 157 -24.29 3.43 -0.10
CA LYS A 157 -25.69 3.54 0.32
C LYS A 157 -25.86 3.39 1.82
N ASP A 158 -25.08 2.49 2.41
CA ASP A 158 -25.18 2.14 3.83
C ASP A 158 -24.37 3.09 4.75
N LEU A 159 -23.69 4.10 4.19
CA LEU A 159 -23.02 5.11 5.00
C LEU A 159 -24.03 5.84 5.89
N PRO A 160 -23.84 5.84 7.22
CA PRO A 160 -24.79 6.48 8.15
C PRO A 160 -24.78 8.01 8.03
N SER A 161 -23.66 8.56 7.57
CA SER A 161 -23.45 9.98 7.31
C SER A 161 -22.30 10.16 6.32
N VAL A 162 -22.24 11.32 5.68
CA VAL A 162 -21.13 11.80 4.87
C VAL A 162 -20.73 13.19 5.37
N ASP A 163 -19.50 13.61 5.10
CA ASP A 163 -19.04 14.96 5.43
C ASP A 163 -19.79 16.01 4.59
N PRO A 164 -19.85 17.29 5.02
CA PRO A 164 -20.42 18.36 4.23
C PRO A 164 -19.72 18.53 2.89
N VAL A 165 -20.52 18.72 1.82
CA VAL A 165 -19.99 19.04 0.48
C VAL A 165 -19.16 20.32 0.52
N GLY A 166 -18.08 20.35 -0.26
CA GLY A 166 -17.18 21.49 -0.41
C GLY A 166 -15.93 21.43 0.47
N THR A 167 -15.88 20.51 1.46
CA THR A 167 -14.63 20.26 2.22
C THR A 167 -13.81 19.21 1.51
N HIS A 168 -12.57 19.51 1.17
CA HIS A 168 -11.68 18.54 0.54
C HIS A 168 -11.31 17.42 1.53
N SER A 169 -11.60 16.19 1.13
CA SER A 169 -11.22 14.96 1.83
C SER A 169 -10.90 13.89 0.78
N TYR A 170 -9.62 13.60 0.58
CA TYR A 170 -9.17 12.69 -0.48
C TYR A 170 -9.84 11.32 -0.37
N SER A 171 -10.52 10.89 -1.45
CA SER A 171 -11.36 9.69 -1.48
C SER A 171 -11.15 8.89 -2.77
N ASN A 172 -10.67 7.64 -2.63
CA ASN A 172 -10.60 6.70 -3.75
C ASN A 172 -12.01 6.33 -4.24
N ILE A 173 -12.97 6.24 -3.31
CA ILE A 173 -14.38 5.95 -3.62
C ILE A 173 -14.96 6.99 -4.59
N SER A 174 -14.58 8.27 -4.45
CA SER A 174 -15.01 9.32 -5.38
C SER A 174 -14.63 8.99 -6.83
N TYR A 175 -13.43 8.47 -7.07
CA TYR A 175 -12.97 8.16 -8.43
C TYR A 175 -13.45 6.81 -8.96
N ILE A 176 -13.72 5.84 -8.10
CA ILE A 176 -14.46 4.63 -8.48
C ILE A 176 -15.85 5.03 -8.95
N LEU A 177 -16.58 5.87 -8.20
CA LEU A 177 -17.88 6.38 -8.61
C LEU A 177 -17.79 7.24 -9.88
N LEU A 178 -16.76 8.08 -10.02
CA LEU A 178 -16.58 8.92 -11.22
C LEU A 178 -16.38 8.05 -12.46
N GLN A 179 -15.54 7.02 -12.42
CA GLN A 179 -15.38 6.06 -13.51
C GLN A 179 -16.73 5.42 -13.89
N GLN A 180 -17.45 4.90 -12.90
CA GLN A 180 -18.74 4.26 -13.16
C GLN A 180 -19.80 5.22 -13.69
N LEU A 181 -19.78 6.48 -13.23
CA LEU A 181 -20.65 7.54 -13.75
C LEU A 181 -20.37 7.80 -15.23
N ILE A 182 -19.09 7.89 -15.62
CA ILE A 182 -18.62 8.05 -17.00
C ILE A 182 -19.17 6.90 -17.87
N GLU A 183 -18.98 5.66 -17.43
CA GLU A 183 -19.47 4.48 -18.14
C GLU A 183 -20.99 4.46 -18.27
N ARG A 184 -21.73 4.77 -17.21
CA ARG A 184 -23.21 4.85 -17.23
C ARG A 184 -23.72 5.94 -18.17
N ALA A 185 -23.09 7.11 -18.16
CA ALA A 185 -23.52 8.25 -18.95
C ALA A 185 -23.23 8.05 -20.46
N ALA A 186 -22.10 7.45 -20.79
CA ALA A 186 -21.71 7.22 -22.17
C ALA A 186 -22.24 5.89 -22.75
N GLY A 187 -22.55 4.90 -21.92
CA GLY A 187 -22.98 3.57 -22.32
C GLY A 187 -21.86 2.69 -22.89
N GLU A 188 -20.61 3.03 -22.60
CA GLU A 188 -19.40 2.36 -23.06
C GLU A 188 -18.44 2.09 -21.90
N SER A 189 -17.52 1.13 -22.05
CA SER A 189 -16.52 0.83 -21.00
C SER A 189 -15.50 1.96 -20.85
N TYR A 190 -14.94 2.10 -19.67
CA TYR A 190 -13.91 3.10 -19.38
C TYR A 190 -12.73 3.03 -20.34
N SER A 191 -12.25 1.81 -20.65
CA SER A 191 -11.15 1.62 -21.62
C SER A 191 -11.52 2.12 -23.01
N THR A 192 -12.71 1.78 -23.51
CA THR A 192 -13.21 2.26 -24.82
C THR A 192 -13.31 3.79 -24.87
N LEU A 193 -13.75 4.39 -23.75
CA LEU A 193 -13.86 5.85 -23.66
C LEU A 193 -12.50 6.54 -23.63
N LEU A 194 -11.50 5.97 -22.95
CA LEU A 194 -10.12 6.46 -23.03
C LEU A 194 -9.60 6.40 -24.46
N GLU A 195 -9.70 5.24 -25.11
CA GLU A 195 -9.28 5.03 -26.50
C GLU A 195 -9.98 5.97 -27.49
N THR A 196 -11.24 6.29 -27.26
CA THR A 196 -12.05 7.12 -28.16
C THR A 196 -11.80 8.62 -28.01
N TYR A 197 -11.61 9.07 -26.76
CA TYR A 197 -11.60 10.52 -26.47
C TYR A 197 -10.26 11.04 -25.97
N LEU A 198 -9.58 10.32 -25.09
CA LEU A 198 -8.36 10.82 -24.45
C LEU A 198 -7.12 10.47 -25.28
N ASP A 199 -7.01 9.24 -25.79
CA ASP A 199 -5.84 8.80 -26.56
C ASP A 199 -5.58 9.67 -27.79
N PRO A 200 -6.59 10.03 -28.62
CA PRO A 200 -6.37 10.92 -29.76
C PRO A 200 -5.90 12.32 -29.35
N ALA A 201 -6.30 12.80 -28.19
CA ALA A 201 -5.92 14.12 -27.68
C ALA A 201 -4.51 14.14 -27.09
N THR A 202 -4.10 13.06 -26.43
CA THR A 202 -2.83 12.95 -25.72
C THR A 202 -1.74 12.25 -26.51
N GLY A 203 -2.09 11.38 -27.43
CA GLY A 203 -1.18 10.44 -28.12
C GLY A 203 -0.77 9.26 -27.24
N VAL A 204 -1.45 9.02 -26.12
CA VAL A 204 -1.09 8.01 -25.12
C VAL A 204 -2.24 7.03 -24.92
N THR A 205 -1.94 5.74 -25.10
CA THR A 205 -2.86 4.62 -24.83
C THR A 205 -2.37 3.84 -23.60
N PRO A 206 -2.87 4.15 -22.41
CA PRO A 206 -2.50 3.38 -21.20
C PRO A 206 -3.16 2.00 -21.22
N LEU A 207 -2.57 1.05 -20.50
CA LEU A 207 -3.28 -0.17 -20.14
C LEU A 207 -4.42 0.18 -19.17
N SER A 208 -5.64 -0.11 -19.58
CA SER A 208 -6.87 0.30 -18.90
C SER A 208 -7.88 -0.84 -18.71
N ARG A 209 -7.42 -2.09 -18.84
CA ARG A 209 -8.22 -3.31 -18.63
C ARG A 209 -7.54 -4.20 -17.62
N ALA A 210 -8.28 -4.63 -16.62
CA ALA A 210 -7.76 -5.42 -15.52
C ALA A 210 -7.11 -6.74 -15.97
N ASP A 211 -7.72 -7.46 -16.91
CA ASP A 211 -7.19 -8.71 -17.46
C ASP A 211 -5.81 -8.51 -18.12
N THR A 212 -5.66 -7.43 -18.88
CA THR A 212 -4.41 -7.08 -19.55
C THR A 212 -3.35 -6.67 -18.54
N ILE A 213 -3.67 -5.78 -17.60
CA ILE A 213 -2.74 -5.32 -16.55
C ILE A 213 -2.27 -6.49 -15.70
N ASN A 214 -3.20 -7.33 -15.23
CA ASN A 214 -2.88 -8.48 -14.39
C ASN A 214 -2.00 -9.53 -15.09
N SER A 215 -2.10 -9.63 -16.41
CA SER A 215 -1.33 -10.60 -17.19
C SER A 215 0.00 -10.07 -17.72
N THR A 216 0.14 -8.76 -17.96
CA THR A 216 1.31 -8.18 -18.64
C THR A 216 2.24 -7.38 -17.75
N VAL A 217 1.71 -6.63 -16.77
CA VAL A 217 2.56 -5.86 -15.86
C VAL A 217 3.26 -6.81 -14.90
N PRO A 218 4.59 -6.79 -14.75
CA PRO A 218 5.30 -7.58 -13.74
C PRO A 218 4.80 -7.27 -12.33
N ALA A 219 4.98 -8.19 -11.37
CA ALA A 219 4.68 -7.92 -9.98
C ALA A 219 5.54 -6.74 -9.47
N GLY A 220 4.98 -5.92 -8.58
CA GLY A 220 5.78 -4.97 -7.82
C GLY A 220 6.42 -5.63 -6.60
N HIS A 221 6.96 -4.84 -5.69
CA HIS A 221 7.63 -5.34 -4.49
C HIS A 221 7.10 -4.66 -3.23
N ALA A 222 7.08 -5.40 -2.13
CA ALA A 222 6.92 -4.86 -0.79
C ALA A 222 8.20 -5.05 0.01
N PRO A 223 8.55 -4.13 0.92
CA PRO A 223 9.65 -4.33 1.85
C PRO A 223 9.50 -5.64 2.62
N PHE A 224 10.59 -6.40 2.69
CA PHE A 224 10.64 -7.67 3.40
C PHE A 224 11.96 -7.79 4.14
N PHE A 225 11.96 -7.54 5.45
CA PHE A 225 13.15 -7.42 6.30
C PHE A 225 14.16 -6.40 5.74
N THR A 226 15.31 -6.86 5.27
CA THR A 226 16.37 -6.02 4.69
C THR A 226 16.34 -5.95 3.16
N GLY A 227 15.41 -6.66 2.53
CA GLY A 227 15.23 -6.71 1.08
C GLY A 227 13.79 -6.42 0.65
N ASN A 228 13.40 -6.97 -0.48
CA ASN A 228 12.09 -6.81 -1.06
C ASN A 228 11.51 -8.18 -1.46
N LEU A 229 10.19 -8.32 -1.34
CA LEU A 229 9.42 -9.47 -1.78
C LEU A 229 8.52 -9.06 -2.94
N ALA A 230 8.52 -9.84 -4.03
CA ALA A 230 7.58 -9.61 -5.13
C ALA A 230 6.14 -9.84 -4.66
N VAL A 231 5.28 -8.86 -4.91
CA VAL A 231 3.87 -8.86 -4.51
C VAL A 231 2.98 -8.42 -5.65
N ARG A 232 1.77 -8.95 -5.70
CA ARG A 232 0.76 -8.57 -6.68
C ARG A 232 -0.60 -8.47 -6.01
N GLU A 233 -1.25 -7.34 -6.15
CA GLU A 233 -2.66 -7.17 -5.89
C GLU A 233 -3.45 -7.40 -7.18
N PRO A 234 -4.43 -8.31 -7.21
CA PRO A 234 -5.29 -8.47 -8.38
C PRO A 234 -6.17 -7.23 -8.59
N ILE A 235 -6.02 -6.59 -9.74
CA ILE A 235 -6.78 -5.39 -10.14
C ILE A 235 -8.13 -5.80 -10.71
N GLN A 236 -9.15 -5.00 -10.46
CA GLN A 236 -10.50 -5.15 -10.99
C GLN A 236 -10.86 -3.98 -11.93
N ASP A 237 -11.70 -4.21 -12.94
CA ASP A 237 -12.05 -3.17 -13.93
C ASP A 237 -12.73 -1.95 -13.31
N TYR A 238 -13.46 -2.09 -12.20
CA TYR A 238 -14.18 -0.98 -11.56
C TYR A 238 -13.28 0.03 -10.84
N GLU A 239 -12.00 -0.28 -10.61
CA GLU A 239 -11.04 0.54 -9.88
C GLU A 239 -9.88 1.06 -10.76
N ILE A 240 -9.97 0.90 -12.08
CA ILE A 240 -8.91 1.34 -13.01
C ILE A 240 -8.71 2.86 -12.94
N GLY A 241 -9.81 3.62 -12.99
CA GLY A 241 -9.77 5.08 -13.07
C GLY A 241 -9.38 5.75 -11.77
N GLU A 242 -9.47 5.05 -10.64
CA GLU A 242 -9.04 5.60 -9.36
C GLU A 242 -7.53 5.47 -9.12
N GLY A 243 -6.89 4.40 -9.65
CA GLY A 243 -5.49 4.17 -9.31
C GLY A 243 -4.77 3.07 -10.07
N ASN A 244 -5.36 2.47 -11.09
CA ASN A 244 -4.80 1.26 -11.67
C ASN A 244 -4.54 1.32 -13.18
N LEU A 245 -4.47 2.50 -13.80
CA LEU A 245 -3.88 2.64 -15.12
C LEU A 245 -2.41 2.24 -15.07
N ALA A 246 -1.94 1.61 -16.14
CA ALA A 246 -0.55 1.18 -16.24
C ALA A 246 0.05 1.50 -17.61
N GLY A 247 1.37 1.54 -17.66
CA GLY A 247 2.12 1.81 -18.88
C GLY A 247 3.58 2.08 -18.61
N THR A 248 4.28 2.61 -19.63
CA THR A 248 5.69 2.95 -19.53
C THR A 248 5.92 4.35 -18.97
N GLY A 249 7.16 4.63 -18.55
CA GLY A 249 7.56 5.98 -18.13
C GLY A 249 7.43 7.00 -19.26
N ARG A 250 7.73 6.60 -20.50
CA ARG A 250 7.57 7.45 -21.70
C ARG A 250 6.10 7.86 -21.90
N GLN A 251 5.19 6.90 -21.88
CA GLN A 251 3.76 7.17 -22.03
C GLN A 251 3.27 8.17 -20.97
N LEU A 252 3.69 7.99 -19.72
CA LEU A 252 3.29 8.92 -18.66
C LEU A 252 3.93 10.31 -18.83
N ALA A 253 5.16 10.39 -19.33
CA ALA A 253 5.82 11.68 -19.64
C ALA A 253 5.15 12.39 -20.82
N ASP A 254 4.74 11.68 -21.87
CA ASP A 254 3.99 12.25 -22.99
C ASP A 254 2.61 12.78 -22.56
N TYR A 255 1.93 12.06 -21.65
CA TYR A 255 0.73 12.57 -21.00
C TYR A 255 1.02 13.82 -20.13
N GLY A 256 2.11 13.83 -19.38
CA GLY A 256 2.56 14.99 -18.61
C GLY A 256 2.86 16.20 -19.51
N ALA A 257 3.49 15.97 -20.67
CA ALA A 257 3.73 17.01 -21.69
C ALA A 257 2.42 17.58 -22.26
N TRP A 258 1.42 16.72 -22.50
CA TRP A 258 0.08 17.17 -22.88
C TRP A 258 -0.56 18.01 -21.77
N GLN A 259 -0.53 17.57 -20.52
CA GLN A 259 -1.02 18.34 -19.38
C GLN A 259 -0.33 19.71 -19.28
N LEU A 260 0.99 19.77 -19.44
CA LEU A 260 1.74 21.02 -19.42
C LEU A 260 1.27 21.98 -20.52
N ARG A 261 1.08 21.47 -21.75
CA ARG A 261 0.54 22.30 -22.88
C ARG A 261 -0.85 22.85 -22.55
N GLN A 262 -1.74 22.02 -22.00
CA GLN A 262 -3.08 22.45 -21.63
C GLN A 262 -3.05 23.54 -20.54
N HIS A 263 -2.20 23.40 -19.56
CA HIS A 263 -2.02 24.38 -18.49
C HIS A 263 -1.44 25.71 -19.01
N GLN A 264 -0.45 25.66 -19.91
CA GLN A 264 0.12 26.84 -20.54
C GLN A 264 -0.89 27.56 -21.45
N ALA A 265 -1.76 26.79 -22.11
CA ALA A 265 -2.80 27.34 -22.99
C ALA A 265 -4.08 27.78 -22.24
N GLY A 266 -4.23 27.46 -20.96
CA GLY A 266 -5.46 27.69 -20.22
C GLY A 266 -6.65 26.92 -20.76
N GLN A 267 -6.41 25.67 -21.20
CA GLN A 267 -7.41 24.75 -21.78
C GLN A 267 -7.70 23.59 -20.83
N LEU A 268 -8.72 22.77 -21.14
CA LEU A 268 -8.99 21.56 -20.35
C LEU A 268 -7.78 20.65 -20.26
N PRO A 269 -7.53 20.04 -19.07
CA PRO A 269 -8.34 20.06 -17.84
C PRO A 269 -8.04 21.22 -16.90
N SER A 270 -7.12 22.13 -17.24
CA SER A 270 -6.62 23.19 -16.33
C SER A 270 -7.66 24.26 -15.99
N THR A 271 -8.77 24.30 -16.75
CA THR A 271 -9.83 25.31 -16.57
C THR A 271 -10.82 24.97 -15.46
N LEU A 272 -10.80 23.74 -14.93
CA LEU A 272 -11.65 23.40 -13.79
C LEU A 272 -11.21 24.19 -12.55
N PRO A 273 -12.12 24.87 -11.82
CA PRO A 273 -11.79 25.53 -10.59
C PRO A 273 -11.08 24.59 -9.61
N LYS A 274 -10.11 25.10 -8.87
CA LYS A 274 -9.39 24.34 -7.85
C LYS A 274 -10.04 24.56 -6.49
N VAL A 275 -9.89 23.59 -5.60
CA VAL A 275 -10.33 23.68 -4.21
C VAL A 275 -9.12 23.69 -3.29
N SER A 276 -9.16 24.51 -2.24
CA SER A 276 -8.13 24.47 -1.19
C SER A 276 -8.23 23.16 -0.42
N THR A 277 -7.10 22.57 -0.12
CA THR A 277 -7.00 21.40 0.75
C THR A 277 -6.82 21.85 2.20
N THR A 278 -6.70 20.92 3.14
CA THR A 278 -6.37 21.23 4.54
C THR A 278 -4.91 21.66 4.72
N ASP A 279 -4.07 21.42 3.73
CA ASP A 279 -2.66 21.78 3.67
C ASP A 279 -2.46 22.99 2.74
N ASP A 280 -1.23 23.48 2.58
CA ASP A 280 -0.91 24.68 1.79
C ASP A 280 -0.94 24.46 0.27
N TYR A 281 -1.81 23.59 -0.24
CA TYR A 281 -1.96 23.33 -1.67
C TYR A 281 -3.44 23.26 -2.10
N GLU A 282 -3.67 23.41 -3.40
CA GLU A 282 -4.97 23.28 -4.03
C GLU A 282 -5.06 21.94 -4.79
N TYR A 283 -6.27 21.48 -5.02
CA TYR A 283 -6.55 20.27 -5.82
C TYR A 283 -7.59 20.57 -6.92
N GLY A 284 -7.34 20.06 -8.12
CA GLY A 284 -8.28 20.22 -9.23
C GLY A 284 -7.93 19.29 -10.41
N ALA A 285 -8.95 18.74 -11.06
CA ALA A 285 -8.80 17.87 -12.22
C ALA A 285 -7.84 16.68 -12.01
N GLY A 286 -7.79 16.12 -10.79
CA GLY A 286 -6.92 15.00 -10.49
C GLY A 286 -5.45 15.35 -10.27
N LEU A 287 -5.13 16.62 -9.99
CA LEU A 287 -3.78 17.13 -9.79
C LEU A 287 -3.72 18.05 -8.57
N PHE A 288 -2.56 18.05 -7.89
CA PHE A 288 -2.20 19.00 -6.85
C PHE A 288 -1.48 20.21 -7.44
N TYR A 289 -1.72 21.36 -6.85
CA TYR A 289 -1.12 22.65 -7.20
C TYR A 289 -0.49 23.24 -5.94
N GLU A 290 0.84 23.29 -5.90
CA GLU A 290 1.59 23.69 -4.70
C GLU A 290 2.55 24.84 -5.01
N GLN A 291 2.64 25.81 -4.11
CA GLN A 291 3.52 26.97 -4.26
C GLN A 291 4.90 26.68 -3.65
N PHE A 292 5.95 26.97 -4.42
CA PHE A 292 7.36 26.89 -4.04
C PHE A 292 8.06 28.21 -4.42
N ASP A 293 8.51 28.99 -3.47
CA ASP A 293 9.35 30.21 -3.71
C ASP A 293 8.86 31.08 -4.87
N GLY A 294 7.55 31.26 -5.01
CA GLY A 294 6.93 32.03 -6.09
C GLY A 294 6.68 31.26 -7.40
N THR A 295 6.97 29.98 -7.44
CA THR A 295 6.70 29.06 -8.55
C THR A 295 5.64 28.03 -8.15
N GLN A 296 4.67 27.78 -9.04
CA GLN A 296 3.67 26.73 -8.83
C GLN A 296 4.10 25.45 -9.52
N LEU A 297 4.21 24.36 -8.75
CA LEU A 297 4.27 23.02 -9.29
C LEU A 297 2.87 22.42 -9.41
N VAL A 298 2.67 21.67 -10.50
CA VAL A 298 1.47 20.88 -10.75
C VAL A 298 1.88 19.41 -10.79
N TYR A 299 1.30 18.57 -9.93
CA TYR A 299 1.76 17.19 -9.82
C TYR A 299 0.69 16.25 -9.27
N HIS A 300 0.94 14.97 -9.38
CA HIS A 300 0.30 13.93 -8.57
C HIS A 300 1.28 12.80 -8.30
N GLY A 301 1.23 12.26 -7.09
CA GLY A 301 1.89 11.01 -6.73
C GLY A 301 0.95 9.82 -6.86
N GLY A 302 1.49 8.65 -7.06
CA GLY A 302 0.74 7.40 -7.08
C GLY A 302 1.35 6.37 -6.17
N ALA A 303 0.51 5.62 -5.47
CA ALA A 303 0.93 4.52 -4.62
C ALA A 303 -0.13 3.42 -4.66
N VAL A 304 0.29 2.24 -5.07
CA VAL A 304 -0.49 1.00 -5.00
C VAL A 304 0.43 -0.11 -4.51
N PRO A 305 -0.09 -1.22 -3.97
CA PRO A 305 0.77 -2.30 -3.53
C PRO A 305 1.82 -2.70 -4.58
N GLY A 306 3.08 -2.55 -4.21
CA GLY A 306 4.21 -2.88 -5.07
C GLY A 306 4.71 -1.77 -5.99
N PHE A 307 4.02 -0.64 -6.14
CA PHE A 307 4.44 0.45 -7.04
C PHE A 307 4.23 1.82 -6.42
N ASN A 308 5.18 2.70 -6.69
CA ASN A 308 5.06 4.12 -6.45
C ASN A 308 5.37 4.90 -7.73
N SER A 309 4.79 6.07 -7.85
CA SER A 309 4.96 6.95 -9.00
C SER A 309 4.87 8.42 -8.61
N TYR A 310 5.49 9.25 -9.41
CA TYR A 310 5.34 10.70 -9.39
C TYR A 310 5.29 11.20 -10.83
N MET A 311 4.39 12.12 -11.12
CA MET A 311 4.37 12.92 -12.34
C MET A 311 4.14 14.37 -11.94
N GLY A 312 5.00 15.27 -12.38
CA GLY A 312 4.82 16.70 -12.11
C GLY A 312 5.54 17.58 -13.10
N PHE A 313 5.12 18.83 -13.15
CA PHE A 313 5.74 19.85 -14.01
C PHE A 313 5.69 21.24 -13.40
N ASN A 314 6.62 22.05 -13.82
CA ASN A 314 6.70 23.48 -13.54
C ASN A 314 6.20 24.23 -14.77
N GLN A 315 5.01 24.82 -14.67
CA GLN A 315 4.36 25.51 -15.77
C GLN A 315 5.17 26.73 -16.29
N GLN A 316 5.93 27.39 -15.41
CA GLN A 316 6.71 28.58 -15.75
C GLN A 316 7.99 28.25 -16.50
N THR A 317 8.71 27.19 -16.07
CA THR A 317 9.97 26.77 -16.72
C THR A 317 9.73 25.82 -17.89
N GLY A 318 8.54 25.23 -17.99
CA GLY A 318 8.21 24.21 -18.98
C GLY A 318 8.85 22.85 -18.74
N LYS A 319 9.46 22.63 -17.57
CA LYS A 319 10.09 21.34 -17.21
C LYS A 319 9.10 20.40 -16.54
N GLY A 320 9.19 19.12 -16.90
CA GLY A 320 8.42 18.06 -16.26
C GLY A 320 9.27 16.85 -15.92
N VAL A 321 8.81 16.02 -14.98
CA VAL A 321 9.46 14.79 -14.58
C VAL A 321 8.46 13.72 -14.19
N VAL A 322 8.77 12.49 -14.57
CA VAL A 322 8.12 11.25 -14.12
C VAL A 322 9.15 10.44 -13.35
N VAL A 323 8.77 9.92 -12.19
CA VAL A 323 9.56 8.95 -11.42
C VAL A 323 8.66 7.75 -11.15
N LEU A 324 9.03 6.58 -11.66
CA LEU A 324 8.32 5.32 -11.45
C LEU A 324 9.25 4.33 -10.77
N TYR A 325 8.77 3.67 -9.71
CA TYR A 325 9.56 2.64 -9.06
C TYR A 325 8.67 1.51 -8.53
N ASN A 326 9.23 0.29 -8.58
CA ASN A 326 8.48 -0.94 -8.36
C ASN A 326 8.56 -1.46 -6.91
N VAL A 327 8.48 -0.57 -5.95
CA VAL A 327 8.36 -0.93 -4.52
C VAL A 327 7.36 -0.02 -3.81
N MET A 328 6.49 -0.64 -3.01
CA MET A 328 5.58 0.04 -2.10
C MET A 328 5.00 -0.96 -1.10
N GLY A 329 5.02 -0.62 0.18
CA GLY A 329 4.40 -1.39 1.25
C GLY A 329 4.00 -0.53 2.44
N PHE A 330 3.22 -1.13 3.36
CA PHE A 330 2.73 -0.44 4.54
C PHE A 330 3.84 0.06 5.46
N ARG A 331 4.95 -0.69 5.56
CA ARG A 331 6.13 -0.30 6.35
C ARG A 331 6.68 1.06 5.93
N ASP A 332 6.70 1.33 4.63
CA ASP A 332 7.21 2.58 4.07
C ASP A 332 6.27 3.75 4.37
N GLN A 333 4.97 3.49 4.30
CA GLN A 333 3.97 4.49 4.69
C GLN A 333 4.06 4.85 6.18
N MET A 334 4.32 3.86 7.05
CA MET A 334 4.52 4.10 8.49
C MET A 334 5.83 4.83 8.83
N ASN A 335 6.79 4.83 7.93
CA ASN A 335 8.06 5.56 8.09
C ASN A 335 7.97 7.02 7.61
N ASN A 336 6.81 7.67 7.73
CA ASN A 336 6.57 9.06 7.29
C ASN A 336 6.90 9.26 5.80
N ASN A 337 6.45 8.36 4.95
CA ASN A 337 6.78 8.37 3.53
C ASN A 337 8.30 8.36 3.25
N GLY A 338 9.11 7.79 4.15
CA GLY A 338 10.56 7.79 4.03
C GLY A 338 11.08 7.29 2.69
N ILE A 339 10.38 6.33 2.06
CA ILE A 339 10.67 5.89 0.69
C ILE A 339 10.21 6.91 -0.36
N VAL A 340 9.11 7.62 -0.14
CA VAL A 340 8.57 8.60 -1.09
C VAL A 340 9.39 9.89 -1.07
N THR A 341 9.91 10.30 0.08
CA THR A 341 10.67 11.55 0.25
C THR A 341 11.83 11.70 -0.73
N PRO A 342 12.71 10.71 -0.96
CA PRO A 342 13.78 10.85 -1.95
C PRO A 342 13.27 11.12 -3.37
N ALA A 343 12.13 10.51 -3.77
CA ALA A 343 11.54 10.76 -5.09
C ALA A 343 10.98 12.18 -5.20
N LEU A 344 10.34 12.71 -4.15
CA LEU A 344 9.84 14.07 -4.11
C LEU A 344 10.98 15.08 -4.18
N VAL A 345 12.01 14.93 -3.35
CA VAL A 345 13.20 15.81 -3.37
C VAL A 345 13.84 15.81 -4.76
N PHE A 346 14.05 14.62 -5.33
CA PHE A 346 14.61 14.49 -6.67
C PHE A 346 13.75 15.20 -7.74
N ALA A 347 12.42 15.04 -7.66
CA ALA A 347 11.49 15.67 -8.59
C ALA A 347 11.49 17.20 -8.44
N GLU A 348 11.43 17.73 -7.23
CA GLU A 348 11.46 19.16 -6.92
C GLU A 348 12.76 19.81 -7.42
N GLU A 349 13.93 19.20 -7.16
CA GLU A 349 15.22 19.63 -7.71
C GLU A 349 15.22 19.64 -9.25
N THR A 350 14.69 18.59 -9.88
CA THR A 350 14.63 18.44 -11.32
C THR A 350 13.73 19.50 -11.94
N LEU A 351 12.62 19.86 -11.27
CA LEU A 351 11.70 20.91 -11.67
C LEU A 351 12.22 22.34 -11.35
N GLY A 352 13.39 22.45 -10.72
CA GLY A 352 14.08 23.71 -10.48
C GLY A 352 13.57 24.51 -9.29
N VAL A 353 13.00 23.84 -8.29
CA VAL A 353 12.59 24.45 -7.02
C VAL A 353 13.41 23.91 -5.86
N THR A 354 13.47 24.68 -4.77
CA THR A 354 14.11 24.22 -3.53
C THR A 354 13.21 23.21 -2.84
N PRO A 355 13.70 21.96 -2.58
CA PRO A 355 12.91 20.97 -1.91
C PRO A 355 12.40 21.44 -0.54
N LYS A 356 11.14 21.22 -0.27
CA LYS A 356 10.58 21.45 1.05
C LYS A 356 11.16 20.42 2.01
N GLN A 357 11.83 20.88 3.08
CA GLN A 357 12.30 19.97 4.13
C GLN A 357 11.09 19.32 4.79
N GLN A 358 10.95 18.01 4.62
CA GLN A 358 9.94 17.25 5.36
C GLN A 358 10.41 17.05 6.80
N SER A 359 9.55 17.46 7.74
CA SER A 359 9.81 17.33 9.16
C SER A 359 9.87 15.86 9.58
N SER A 360 10.94 15.51 10.29
CA SER A 360 11.21 14.29 11.07
C SER A 360 10.89 12.94 10.38
N ASN A 361 11.95 12.25 10.00
CA ASN A 361 11.89 10.81 9.68
C ASN A 361 11.52 10.01 10.92
N THR A 362 10.27 9.64 11.09
CA THR A 362 9.87 8.63 12.06
C THR A 362 9.97 7.26 11.40
N HIS A 363 10.75 6.37 11.98
CA HIS A 363 10.94 5.00 11.48
C HIS A 363 10.01 4.01 12.23
N TRP A 364 8.72 4.37 12.38
CA TRP A 364 7.77 3.54 13.13
C TRP A 364 7.60 2.14 12.54
N GLY A 365 7.58 2.02 11.21
CA GLY A 365 7.52 0.72 10.55
C GLY A 365 8.72 -0.15 10.88
N ASP A 366 9.93 0.40 10.86
CA ASP A 366 11.16 -0.29 11.26
C ASP A 366 11.15 -0.65 12.75
N VAL A 367 10.72 0.27 13.62
CA VAL A 367 10.59 0.03 15.07
C VAL A 367 9.65 -1.14 15.35
N ILE A 368 8.51 -1.24 14.66
CA ILE A 368 7.57 -2.35 14.81
C ILE A 368 8.23 -3.67 14.43
N VAL A 369 8.88 -3.75 13.26
CA VAL A 369 9.55 -4.96 12.77
C VAL A 369 10.66 -5.41 13.72
N TYR A 370 11.53 -4.50 14.17
CA TYR A 370 12.60 -4.84 15.11
C TYR A 370 12.06 -5.22 16.50
N THR A 371 11.01 -4.55 16.98
CA THR A 371 10.37 -4.92 18.24
C THR A 371 9.76 -6.30 18.19
N GLN A 372 9.05 -6.65 17.12
CA GLN A 372 8.52 -8.00 16.93
C GLN A 372 9.62 -9.05 16.84
N THR A 373 10.72 -8.75 16.12
CA THR A 373 11.90 -9.64 16.08
C THR A 373 12.44 -9.91 17.48
N ALA A 374 12.57 -8.88 18.31
CA ALA A 374 13.02 -9.02 19.69
C ALA A 374 12.04 -9.88 20.54
N LEU A 375 10.74 -9.70 20.35
CA LEU A 375 9.71 -10.51 21.03
C LEU A 375 9.77 -11.99 20.61
N ILE A 376 9.99 -12.30 19.35
CA ILE A 376 10.21 -13.66 18.84
C ILE A 376 11.42 -14.30 19.54
N VAL A 377 12.56 -13.61 19.58
CA VAL A 377 13.76 -14.11 20.27
C VAL A 377 13.48 -14.35 21.76
N LEU A 378 12.79 -13.43 22.44
CA LEU A 378 12.43 -13.58 23.85
C LEU A 378 11.48 -14.77 24.07
N ALA A 379 10.52 -15.01 23.19
CA ALA A 379 9.61 -16.14 23.24
C ALA A 379 10.39 -17.47 23.06
N LEU A 380 11.31 -17.56 22.12
CA LEU A 380 12.18 -18.72 21.92
C LEU A 380 13.04 -19.01 23.16
N LEU A 381 13.66 -17.99 23.77
CA LEU A 381 14.44 -18.14 25.00
C LEU A 381 13.55 -18.63 26.14
N THR A 382 12.31 -18.15 26.22
CA THR A 382 11.34 -18.58 27.24
C THR A 382 10.93 -20.01 27.06
N ILE A 383 10.65 -20.46 25.83
CA ILE A 383 10.37 -21.85 25.46
C ILE A 383 11.56 -22.73 25.86
N GLY A 384 12.78 -22.34 25.48
CA GLY A 384 14.01 -23.05 25.84
C GLY A 384 14.18 -23.20 27.37
N ARG A 385 13.90 -22.12 28.12
CA ARG A 385 13.90 -22.15 29.61
C ARG A 385 12.84 -23.11 30.17
N VAL A 386 11.63 -23.12 29.61
CA VAL A 386 10.55 -24.04 30.05
C VAL A 386 10.96 -25.47 29.79
N ILE A 387 11.49 -25.78 28.62
CA ILE A 387 11.99 -27.13 28.26
C ILE A 387 13.15 -27.53 29.20
N TYR A 388 14.14 -26.66 29.38
CA TYR A 388 15.28 -26.92 30.28
C TYR A 388 14.84 -27.24 31.70
N THR A 389 13.94 -26.43 32.28
CA THR A 389 13.41 -26.68 33.63
C THR A 389 12.58 -27.94 33.72
N TRP A 390 11.93 -28.37 32.62
CA TRP A 390 11.20 -29.63 32.53
C TRP A 390 12.18 -30.83 32.51
N VAL A 391 13.19 -30.80 31.66
CA VAL A 391 14.23 -31.81 31.58
C VAL A 391 14.97 -32.00 32.93
N ARG A 392 15.26 -30.86 33.62
CA ARG A 392 15.87 -30.88 34.98
C ARG A 392 14.92 -31.32 36.09
N ARG A 393 13.68 -31.73 35.73
CA ARG A 393 12.64 -32.22 36.65
C ARG A 393 12.35 -31.28 37.84
N THR A 394 12.50 -29.95 37.65
CA THR A 394 12.13 -29.00 38.69
C THR A 394 10.61 -28.97 38.86
N PRO A 395 10.09 -29.12 40.10
CA PRO A 395 8.66 -29.26 40.31
C PRO A 395 7.90 -27.99 39.94
N PRO A 396 6.70 -28.11 39.30
CA PRO A 396 5.80 -26.96 39.08
C PRO A 396 5.12 -26.54 40.40
N ALA A 397 4.22 -25.55 40.37
CA ALA A 397 3.50 -25.05 41.54
C ALA A 397 2.90 -26.18 42.40
N ARG A 398 3.14 -26.14 43.73
CA ARG A 398 2.85 -27.23 44.64
C ARG A 398 1.36 -27.47 44.97
N SER A 399 0.49 -26.46 44.93
CA SER A 399 -0.94 -26.59 45.27
C SER A 399 -1.84 -26.73 44.05
N THR A 400 -2.90 -27.56 44.16
CA THR A 400 -3.91 -27.73 43.11
C THR A 400 -4.53 -26.42 42.66
N ARG A 401 -4.84 -25.54 43.62
CA ARG A 401 -5.38 -24.20 43.31
C ARG A 401 -4.45 -23.38 42.42
N ARG A 402 -3.14 -23.33 42.77
CA ARG A 402 -2.14 -22.62 41.95
C ARG A 402 -1.97 -23.22 40.56
N ARG A 403 -2.06 -24.56 40.43
CA ARG A 403 -2.00 -25.24 39.13
C ARG A 403 -3.17 -24.86 38.24
N VAL A 404 -4.41 -24.91 38.77
CA VAL A 404 -5.62 -24.54 38.02
C VAL A 404 -5.54 -23.07 37.57
N ILE A 405 -5.10 -22.19 38.46
CA ILE A 405 -4.88 -20.78 38.12
C ILE A 405 -3.81 -20.62 37.04
N THR A 406 -2.68 -21.33 37.11
CA THR A 406 -1.61 -21.26 36.10
C THR A 406 -2.07 -21.75 34.73
N ILE A 407 -2.82 -22.86 34.68
CA ILE A 407 -3.38 -23.39 33.44
C ILE A 407 -4.41 -22.41 32.86
N GLY A 408 -5.33 -21.91 33.67
CA GLY A 408 -6.34 -20.96 33.26
C GLY A 408 -5.72 -19.66 32.71
N ALA A 409 -4.75 -19.10 33.46
CA ALA A 409 -4.03 -17.91 33.02
C ALA A 409 -3.24 -18.15 31.73
N ALA A 410 -2.54 -19.28 31.59
CA ALA A 410 -1.81 -19.61 30.37
C ALA A 410 -2.74 -19.73 29.16
N LEU A 411 -3.89 -20.38 29.31
CA LEU A 411 -4.89 -20.50 28.23
C LEU A 411 -5.49 -19.15 27.86
N VAL A 412 -5.94 -18.37 28.84
CA VAL A 412 -6.56 -17.06 28.58
C VAL A 412 -5.57 -16.10 27.92
N LEU A 413 -4.37 -15.99 28.48
CA LEU A 413 -3.34 -15.08 27.94
C LEU A 413 -2.82 -15.60 26.58
N GLY A 414 -2.57 -16.91 26.47
CA GLY A 414 -2.08 -17.51 25.22
C GLY A 414 -3.08 -17.35 24.06
N ILE A 415 -4.33 -17.74 24.28
CA ILE A 415 -5.39 -17.60 23.26
C ILE A 415 -5.63 -16.11 22.94
N GLY A 416 -5.77 -15.28 23.98
CA GLY A 416 -5.97 -13.84 23.79
C GLY A 416 -4.84 -13.21 22.98
N SER A 417 -3.57 -13.51 23.29
CA SER A 417 -2.42 -13.00 22.53
C SER A 417 -2.41 -13.49 21.08
N VAL A 418 -2.71 -14.77 20.83
CA VAL A 418 -2.79 -15.31 19.45
C VAL A 418 -3.88 -14.60 18.66
N LEU A 419 -5.07 -14.43 19.23
CA LEU A 419 -6.16 -13.71 18.57
C LEU A 419 -5.79 -12.25 18.28
N THR A 420 -5.15 -11.57 19.24
CA THR A 420 -4.68 -10.20 19.04
C THR A 420 -3.63 -10.09 17.94
N LEU A 421 -2.69 -11.02 17.86
CA LEU A 421 -1.65 -11.02 16.81
C LEU A 421 -2.23 -11.30 15.41
N VAL A 422 -3.24 -12.15 15.30
CA VAL A 422 -3.84 -12.52 14.01
C VAL A 422 -4.84 -11.48 13.54
N PHE A 423 -5.71 -11.02 14.42
CA PHE A 423 -6.82 -10.12 14.07
C PHE A 423 -6.60 -8.65 14.44
N GLY A 424 -5.67 -8.38 15.37
CA GLY A 424 -5.36 -7.03 15.81
C GLY A 424 -4.93 -6.08 14.69
N PRO A 425 -4.00 -6.48 13.80
CA PRO A 425 -3.61 -5.65 12.65
C PRO A 425 -4.80 -5.32 11.74
N VAL A 426 -5.68 -6.30 11.46
CA VAL A 426 -6.90 -6.09 10.67
C VAL A 426 -7.83 -5.08 11.34
N ALA A 427 -8.09 -5.26 12.65
CA ALA A 427 -8.98 -4.37 13.39
C ALA A 427 -8.42 -2.95 13.57
N LEU A 428 -7.10 -2.83 13.76
CA LEU A 428 -6.43 -1.55 14.01
C LEU A 428 -6.27 -0.73 12.73
N LEU A 429 -5.93 -1.41 11.62
CA LEU A 429 -5.55 -0.74 10.37
C LEU A 429 -6.70 -0.66 9.37
N GLY A 430 -7.80 -1.38 9.60
CA GLY A 430 -8.94 -1.44 8.68
C GLY A 430 -8.68 -2.22 7.38
N PHE A 431 -7.51 -2.86 7.26
CA PHE A 431 -7.15 -3.66 6.09
C PHE A 431 -7.68 -5.10 6.22
N THR A 432 -7.91 -5.75 5.07
CA THR A 432 -8.18 -7.19 5.05
C THR A 432 -6.88 -7.99 5.26
N LEU A 433 -6.99 -9.25 5.71
CA LEU A 433 -5.82 -10.11 5.80
C LEU A 433 -5.04 -10.25 4.48
N PRO A 434 -5.70 -10.49 3.31
CA PRO A 434 -4.98 -10.52 2.03
C PRO A 434 -4.19 -9.25 1.75
N MET A 435 -4.76 -8.07 2.02
CA MET A 435 -4.08 -6.79 1.83
C MET A 435 -2.84 -6.66 2.71
N LEU A 436 -2.90 -7.11 3.97
CA LEU A 436 -1.74 -7.09 4.87
C LEU A 436 -0.62 -8.04 4.39
N TYR A 437 -0.97 -9.21 3.79
CA TYR A 437 0.04 -10.10 3.21
C TYR A 437 0.78 -9.48 2.02
N ILE A 438 0.10 -8.62 1.26
CA ILE A 438 0.67 -7.94 0.10
C ILE A 438 1.49 -6.71 0.53
N THR A 439 0.98 -5.93 1.48
CA THR A 439 1.58 -4.64 1.85
C THR A 439 2.58 -4.72 3.02
N ALA A 440 2.47 -5.73 3.89
CA ALA A 440 3.30 -5.90 5.08
C ALA A 440 3.69 -7.38 5.29
N PRO A 441 4.31 -8.05 4.30
CA PRO A 441 4.56 -9.49 4.34
C PRO A 441 5.48 -9.92 5.50
N ASP A 442 6.51 -9.14 5.83
CA ASP A 442 7.41 -9.39 6.96
C ASP A 442 6.69 -9.26 8.30
N LEU A 443 5.87 -8.24 8.48
CA LEU A 443 5.05 -8.02 9.67
C LEU A 443 4.09 -9.20 9.88
N MET A 444 3.41 -9.63 8.82
CA MET A 444 2.48 -10.77 8.89
C MET A 444 3.19 -12.08 9.21
N LEU A 445 4.34 -12.34 8.58
CA LEU A 445 5.16 -13.52 8.90
C LEU A 445 5.58 -13.52 10.37
N GLN A 446 6.03 -12.39 10.89
CA GLN A 446 6.41 -12.26 12.31
C GLN A 446 5.23 -12.46 13.26
N CYS A 447 4.04 -11.95 12.92
CA CYS A 447 2.82 -12.20 13.68
C CYS A 447 2.49 -13.70 13.76
N TRP A 448 2.60 -14.43 12.65
CA TRP A 448 2.37 -15.87 12.64
C TRP A 448 3.42 -16.66 13.41
N ILE A 449 4.69 -16.31 13.28
CA ILE A 449 5.78 -16.96 14.06
C ILE A 449 5.52 -16.76 15.56
N LEU A 450 5.26 -15.53 15.99
CA LEU A 450 5.02 -15.22 17.39
C LEU A 450 3.74 -15.89 17.92
N ALA A 451 2.69 -15.95 17.13
CA ALA A 451 1.46 -16.66 17.49
C ALA A 451 1.72 -18.17 17.69
N ALA A 452 2.50 -18.79 16.79
CA ALA A 452 2.89 -20.21 16.92
C ALA A 452 3.75 -20.45 18.17
N GLU A 453 4.71 -19.56 18.46
CA GLU A 453 5.55 -19.65 19.66
C GLU A 453 4.74 -19.54 20.95
N ILE A 454 3.79 -18.60 21.01
CA ILE A 454 2.88 -18.44 22.16
C ILE A 454 2.01 -19.68 22.33
N ALA A 455 1.49 -20.26 21.23
CA ALA A 455 0.70 -21.49 21.29
C ALA A 455 1.54 -22.67 21.83
N VAL A 456 2.79 -22.82 21.34
CA VAL A 456 3.73 -23.85 21.85
C VAL A 456 4.05 -23.62 23.33
N LEU A 457 4.37 -22.40 23.73
CA LEU A 457 4.66 -22.07 25.13
C LEU A 457 3.47 -22.38 26.05
N THR A 458 2.28 -21.97 25.63
CA THR A 458 1.01 -22.28 26.33
C THR A 458 0.83 -23.77 26.50
N GLY A 459 0.98 -24.54 25.42
CA GLY A 459 0.89 -26.01 25.43
C GLY A 459 1.90 -26.64 26.37
N LEU A 460 3.16 -26.22 26.32
CA LEU A 460 4.21 -26.73 27.21
C LEU A 460 3.90 -26.46 28.69
N ILE A 461 3.40 -25.26 29.03
CA ILE A 461 3.00 -24.92 30.41
C ILE A 461 1.86 -25.82 30.86
N VAL A 462 0.81 -26.00 30.05
CA VAL A 462 -0.34 -26.85 30.37
C VAL A 462 0.08 -28.31 30.53
N ILE A 463 0.81 -28.89 29.57
CA ILE A 463 1.28 -30.27 29.62
C ILE A 463 2.14 -30.53 30.85
N ARG A 464 3.07 -29.61 31.16
CA ARG A 464 3.92 -29.69 32.35
C ARG A 464 3.09 -29.77 33.65
N GLN A 465 2.05 -28.94 33.76
CA GLN A 465 1.18 -28.94 34.95
C GLN A 465 0.36 -30.23 35.08
N LEU A 466 -0.08 -30.80 33.94
CA LEU A 466 -0.88 -32.04 33.90
C LEU A 466 -0.02 -33.31 34.11
N ALA A 467 1.15 -33.39 33.48
CA ALA A 467 2.04 -34.53 33.59
C ALA A 467 2.52 -34.79 35.03
N TRP A 468 2.82 -33.71 35.77
CA TRP A 468 3.26 -33.78 37.13
C TRP A 468 2.17 -34.35 38.08
N ARG A 469 0.89 -34.12 37.80
CA ARG A 469 -0.25 -34.65 38.55
C ARG A 469 -0.25 -36.21 38.49
N ARG A 470 0.00 -36.79 37.31
CA ARG A 470 0.03 -38.26 37.12
C ARG A 470 1.15 -38.91 37.90
N HIS A 471 2.31 -38.25 38.02
CA HIS A 471 3.46 -38.77 38.74
C HIS A 471 3.22 -38.78 40.26
N THR A 472 2.60 -37.73 40.81
CA THR A 472 2.28 -37.58 42.23
C THR A 472 1.20 -38.60 42.68
N ILE A 473 0.19 -38.84 41.84
CA ILE A 473 -0.86 -39.82 42.12
C ILE A 473 -0.27 -41.24 42.12
N ARG A 474 0.61 -41.57 41.15
CA ARG A 474 1.26 -42.88 41.03
C ARG A 474 2.22 -43.15 42.22
N GLN A 475 2.91 -42.16 42.75
CA GLN A 475 3.74 -42.30 43.94
C GLN A 475 2.89 -42.52 45.19
N ALA A 476 1.77 -41.80 45.35
CA ALA A 476 0.86 -41.96 46.48
C ALA A 476 0.17 -43.33 46.50
N SER A 477 -0.17 -43.91 45.34
CA SER A 477 -0.73 -45.27 45.27
C SER A 477 0.29 -46.37 45.59
N MET A 478 1.57 -46.18 45.22
CA MET A 478 2.63 -47.15 45.56
C MET A 478 3.05 -47.11 47.05
N THR A 479 2.85 -46.01 47.75
CA THR A 479 3.10 -45.92 49.20
C THR A 479 1.96 -46.45 50.06
N TYR A 480 0.78 -46.73 49.45
CA TYR A 480 -0.38 -47.33 50.16
C TYR A 480 -0.46 -48.89 49.98
N GLU A 481 0.34 -49.45 49.08
CA GLU A 481 0.37 -50.90 48.80
C GLU A 481 1.56 -51.66 49.41
N SER A 482 2.32 -51.04 50.32
CA SER A 482 3.35 -51.75 51.07
C SER A 482 2.78 -52.15 52.43
N PRO A 483 2.72 -53.51 52.74
CA PRO A 483 2.16 -54.09 53.96
C PRO A 483 2.94 -53.69 55.19
#